data_9f4682245a110f6750d2f12fd764922b
#
_entry.id   9f4682245a110f6750d2f12fd764922b
#
_cell.length_a   1.000
_cell.length_b   1.000
_cell.length_c   1.000
_cell.angle_alpha   90.00
_cell.angle_beta   90.00
_cell.angle_gamma   90.00
#
_symmetry.space_group_name_H-M   'P 1'
#
loop_
_entity.id
_entity.type
_entity.pdbx_description
1 polymer ?
#
loop_
_entity_poly.entity_id
_entity_poly.type
_entity_poly.pdbx_seq_one_letter_code
_entity_poly.pdbx_strand_id
1 'polypeptide(L)'
;MRSVFLAGVALVSALAAQPATAAPDLDLRDNYAHRRCHGGENAGEGLTVGVPGQEAKAIAASQGRVKRSGKVLTLGKVRLKTRMVDGDGDGGEEFEYLGGWARSGLEVVFVLRYEDLAWRLIDPRSGQSIEMGGPPLASPSGKAIAAVGDDSLINEFNGIEIVDYKDGRFESQAIDADYACDPVWLSDEVLQLKVLSPKYRDRNGELLAGELPPSAWRTTKVVRKNGEWTLVAPKP
;
A
#
# COMPACT_ATOMS: atom_id res chain seq x y z
N MET A 1 49.49 -19.58 -60.37
CA MET A 1 48.92 -19.81 -59.06
C MET A 1 48.07 -18.60 -58.70
N ARG A 2 46.73 -18.70 -58.69
CA ARG A 2 45.79 -17.62 -58.36
C ARG A 2 45.18 -17.98 -57.02
N SER A 3 45.51 -17.19 -56.01
CA SER A 3 44.88 -17.30 -54.65
C SER A 3 43.53 -16.61 -54.63
N VAL A 4 42.49 -17.36 -54.29
CA VAL A 4 41.11 -16.86 -54.05
C VAL A 4 40.98 -16.59 -52.59
N PHE A 5 40.80 -15.31 -52.24
CA PHE A 5 40.40 -14.90 -50.86
C PHE A 5 38.88 -14.99 -50.72
N LEU A 6 38.40 -15.88 -49.87
CA LEU A 6 37.01 -15.93 -49.42
C LEU A 6 36.84 -14.95 -48.25
N ALA A 7 36.11 -13.89 -48.48
CA ALA A 7 35.68 -12.98 -47.42
C ALA A 7 34.42 -13.56 -46.72
N GLY A 8 34.60 -13.99 -45.46
CA GLY A 8 33.47 -14.42 -44.62
C GLY A 8 32.73 -13.21 -44.07
N VAL A 9 31.45 -13.05 -44.44
CA VAL A 9 30.56 -12.06 -43.86
C VAL A 9 29.96 -12.64 -42.56
N ALA A 10 30.37 -12.10 -41.41
CA ALA A 10 29.77 -12.43 -40.13
C ALA A 10 28.46 -11.63 -39.97
N LEU A 11 27.32 -12.33 -40.04
CA LEU A 11 26.01 -11.76 -39.66
C LEU A 11 25.97 -11.61 -38.14
N VAL A 12 26.10 -10.39 -37.65
CA VAL A 12 25.81 -10.05 -36.23
C VAL A 12 24.31 -9.88 -36.13
N SER A 13 23.63 -10.91 -35.62
CA SER A 13 22.22 -10.82 -35.24
C SER A 13 22.08 -9.96 -34.00
N ALA A 14 21.69 -8.69 -34.17
CA ALA A 14 21.30 -7.84 -33.07
C ALA A 14 19.94 -8.34 -32.51
N LEU A 15 19.99 -9.08 -31.41
CA LEU A 15 18.80 -9.34 -30.59
C LEU A 15 18.32 -7.98 -30.04
N ALA A 16 17.27 -7.43 -30.66
CA ALA A 16 16.57 -6.32 -30.08
C ALA A 16 15.99 -6.77 -28.75
N ALA A 17 16.55 -6.27 -27.64
CA ALA A 17 15.95 -6.46 -26.32
C ALA A 17 14.55 -5.84 -26.35
N GLN A 18 13.52 -6.67 -26.25
CA GLN A 18 12.15 -6.20 -26.08
C GLN A 18 12.12 -5.37 -24.79
N PRO A 19 11.50 -4.16 -24.81
CA PRO A 19 11.33 -3.41 -23.58
C PRO A 19 10.54 -4.28 -22.61
N ALA A 20 11.10 -4.56 -21.45
CA ALA A 20 10.40 -5.25 -20.39
C ALA A 20 9.14 -4.43 -20.07
N THR A 21 7.97 -5.02 -20.29
CA THR A 21 6.72 -4.40 -19.86
C THR A 21 6.82 -4.16 -18.36
N ALA A 22 6.64 -2.91 -17.94
CA ALA A 22 6.66 -2.57 -16.53
C ALA A 22 5.64 -3.47 -15.80
N ALA A 23 6.02 -3.99 -14.65
CA ALA A 23 5.08 -4.71 -13.80
C ALA A 23 3.89 -3.79 -13.49
N PRO A 24 2.66 -4.32 -13.42
CA PRO A 24 1.52 -3.51 -13.04
C PRO A 24 1.76 -2.91 -11.65
N ASP A 25 1.38 -1.65 -11.48
CA ASP A 25 1.43 -1.00 -10.18
C ASP A 25 0.51 -1.74 -9.19
N LEU A 26 0.95 -1.79 -7.93
CA LEU A 26 0.17 -2.38 -6.85
C LEU A 26 -1.16 -1.62 -6.68
N ASP A 27 -2.26 -2.35 -6.66
CA ASP A 27 -3.59 -1.83 -6.39
C ASP A 27 -4.22 -2.57 -5.20
N LEU A 28 -4.41 -1.85 -4.11
CA LEU A 28 -5.01 -2.39 -2.88
C LEU A 28 -6.42 -1.81 -2.63
N ARG A 29 -7.07 -1.20 -3.63
CA ARG A 29 -8.41 -0.63 -3.48
C ARG A 29 -9.45 -1.65 -3.05
N ASP A 30 -9.33 -2.90 -3.49
CA ASP A 30 -10.23 -3.97 -3.10
C ASP A 30 -10.20 -4.24 -1.58
N ASN A 31 -9.10 -3.93 -0.91
CA ASN A 31 -9.00 -4.03 0.55
C ASN A 31 -9.90 -3.04 1.29
N TYR A 32 -10.40 -2.01 0.61
CA TYR A 32 -11.37 -1.07 1.15
C TYR A 32 -12.82 -1.48 0.87
N ALA A 33 -13.07 -2.42 -0.05
CA ALA A 33 -14.43 -2.80 -0.47
C ALA A 33 -15.27 -3.42 0.66
N HIS A 34 -14.62 -3.98 1.67
CA HIS A 34 -15.27 -4.65 2.81
C HIS A 34 -15.33 -3.78 4.08
N ARG A 35 -15.03 -2.49 3.96
CA ARG A 35 -15.08 -1.56 5.09
C ARG A 35 -16.53 -1.23 5.45
N ARG A 36 -16.73 -0.71 6.67
CA ARG A 36 -18.06 -0.36 7.22
C ARG A 36 -18.88 0.57 6.32
N CYS A 37 -18.24 1.42 5.54
CA CYS A 37 -18.94 2.31 4.59
C CYS A 37 -19.63 1.58 3.44
N HIS A 38 -19.39 0.29 3.28
CA HIS A 38 -20.06 -0.59 2.33
C HIS A 38 -20.99 -1.62 3.01
N GLY A 39 -21.28 -1.47 4.30
CA GLY A 39 -22.12 -2.40 5.06
C GLY A 39 -21.38 -3.67 5.48
N GLY A 40 -20.05 -3.67 5.50
CA GLY A 40 -19.25 -4.78 6.02
C GLY A 40 -19.40 -4.88 7.53
N GLU A 41 -19.91 -6.02 8.03
CA GLU A 41 -20.02 -6.27 9.48
C GLU A 41 -18.66 -6.57 10.12
N ASN A 42 -17.67 -7.02 9.33
CA ASN A 42 -16.35 -7.44 9.78
C ASN A 42 -15.25 -6.76 8.96
N ALA A 43 -14.58 -5.80 9.53
CA ALA A 43 -13.43 -5.12 8.91
C ALA A 43 -12.25 -6.06 8.58
N GLY A 44 -12.23 -7.27 9.11
CA GLY A 44 -11.22 -8.30 8.82
C GLY A 44 -11.57 -9.21 7.64
N GLU A 45 -12.83 -9.28 7.20
CA GLU A 45 -13.21 -10.05 6.02
C GLU A 45 -12.89 -9.25 4.76
N GLY A 46 -12.01 -9.78 3.91
CA GLY A 46 -11.66 -9.16 2.62
C GLY A 46 -10.27 -8.53 2.54
N LEU A 47 -9.46 -8.63 3.58
CA LEU A 47 -8.04 -8.36 3.41
C LEU A 47 -7.49 -9.37 2.39
N THR A 48 -6.98 -8.88 1.26
CA THR A 48 -6.35 -9.74 0.24
C THR A 48 -4.93 -10.14 0.61
N VAL A 49 -4.63 -10.16 1.92
CA VAL A 49 -3.37 -10.61 2.49
C VAL A 49 -3.52 -12.05 2.97
N GLY A 50 -2.46 -12.83 2.87
CA GLY A 50 -2.49 -14.26 3.22
C GLY A 50 -3.20 -15.16 2.19
N VAL A 51 -3.57 -14.62 1.02
CA VAL A 51 -4.18 -15.43 -0.04
C VAL A 51 -3.13 -16.36 -0.65
N PRO A 52 -3.32 -17.68 -0.63
CA PRO A 52 -2.35 -18.63 -1.16
C PRO A 52 -1.92 -18.29 -2.60
N GLY A 53 -0.61 -18.14 -2.80
CA GLY A 53 -0.01 -17.85 -4.11
C GLY A 53 -0.01 -16.38 -4.53
N GLN A 54 -0.57 -15.47 -3.76
CA GLN A 54 -0.54 -14.03 -4.04
C GLN A 54 0.88 -13.49 -3.98
N GLU A 55 1.62 -13.76 -2.92
CA GLU A 55 3.03 -13.36 -2.81
C GLU A 55 3.88 -13.91 -3.96
N ALA A 56 3.69 -15.16 -4.34
CA ALA A 56 4.44 -15.76 -5.46
C ALA A 56 4.19 -15.00 -6.78
N LYS A 57 2.96 -14.59 -7.05
CA LYS A 57 2.61 -13.75 -8.20
C LYS A 57 3.27 -12.37 -8.12
N ALA A 58 3.22 -11.72 -6.96
CA ALA A 58 3.85 -10.42 -6.74
C ALA A 58 5.37 -10.49 -6.91
N ILE A 59 6.03 -11.51 -6.37
CA ILE A 59 7.46 -11.75 -6.55
C ILE A 59 7.81 -11.97 -8.03
N ALA A 60 7.04 -12.78 -8.75
CA ALA A 60 7.24 -13.00 -10.18
C ALA A 60 7.10 -11.67 -10.97
N ALA A 61 6.08 -10.86 -10.65
CA ALA A 61 5.88 -9.54 -11.25
C ALA A 61 7.01 -8.54 -10.92
N SER A 62 7.73 -8.73 -9.84
CA SER A 62 8.86 -7.87 -9.46
C SER A 62 10.07 -7.98 -10.40
N GLN A 63 10.07 -8.94 -11.36
CA GLN A 63 11.14 -9.14 -12.32
C GLN A 63 12.54 -9.33 -11.68
N GLY A 64 12.58 -10.04 -10.56
CA GLY A 64 13.81 -10.37 -9.84
C GLY A 64 14.30 -9.28 -8.86
N ARG A 65 13.58 -8.16 -8.72
CA ARG A 65 13.89 -7.14 -7.71
C ARG A 65 13.65 -7.66 -6.29
N VAL A 66 12.65 -8.53 -6.15
CA VAL A 66 12.28 -9.15 -4.88
C VAL A 66 12.49 -10.65 -4.96
N LYS A 67 13.01 -11.25 -3.91
CA LYS A 67 13.27 -12.68 -3.81
C LYS A 67 12.90 -13.20 -2.42
N ARG A 68 12.29 -14.38 -2.39
CA ARG A 68 12.09 -15.14 -1.14
C ARG A 68 12.92 -16.40 -1.15
N SER A 69 13.64 -16.62 -0.06
CA SER A 69 14.37 -17.85 0.21
C SER A 69 14.02 -18.36 1.60
N GLY A 70 13.11 -19.31 1.67
CA GLY A 70 12.53 -19.78 2.93
C GLY A 70 11.89 -18.64 3.71
N LYS A 71 12.35 -18.41 4.94
CA LYS A 71 11.85 -17.34 5.83
C LYS A 71 12.43 -15.94 5.52
N VAL A 72 13.27 -15.78 4.50
CA VAL A 72 13.92 -14.50 4.20
C VAL A 72 13.35 -13.90 2.92
N LEU A 73 12.79 -12.70 3.03
CA LEU A 73 12.38 -11.84 1.93
C LEU A 73 13.48 -10.80 1.68
N THR A 74 13.93 -10.67 0.46
CA THR A 74 15.00 -9.72 0.07
C THR A 74 14.45 -8.74 -0.97
N LEU A 75 14.55 -7.44 -0.67
CA LEU A 75 14.11 -6.32 -1.50
C LEU A 75 15.31 -5.37 -1.67
N GLY A 76 16.05 -5.48 -2.76
CA GLY A 76 17.26 -4.70 -2.94
C GLY A 76 18.27 -4.90 -1.79
N LYS A 77 18.51 -3.85 -1.02
CA LYS A 77 19.39 -3.86 0.17
C LYS A 77 18.73 -4.39 1.43
N VAL A 78 17.38 -4.46 1.45
CA VAL A 78 16.61 -4.84 2.64
C VAL A 78 16.44 -6.34 2.70
N ARG A 79 16.62 -6.91 3.89
CA ARG A 79 16.37 -8.32 4.18
C ARG A 79 15.47 -8.42 5.39
N LEU A 80 14.28 -8.96 5.18
CA LEU A 80 13.29 -9.23 6.23
C LEU A 80 13.29 -10.72 6.52
N LYS A 81 13.45 -11.09 7.77
CA LYS A 81 13.45 -12.49 8.20
C LYS A 81 12.19 -12.75 9.03
N THR A 82 11.26 -13.50 8.47
CA THR A 82 10.09 -13.98 9.19
C THR A 82 10.50 -14.75 10.43
N ARG A 83 9.96 -14.35 11.57
CA ARG A 83 9.96 -15.11 12.81
C ARG A 83 8.51 -15.53 13.05
N MET A 84 8.29 -16.75 13.52
CA MET A 84 6.94 -17.19 13.84
C MET A 84 6.37 -16.32 14.96
N VAL A 85 5.12 -15.95 14.79
CA VAL A 85 4.33 -15.34 15.85
C VAL A 85 3.90 -16.49 16.77
N ASP A 86 4.68 -16.73 17.81
CA ASP A 86 4.33 -17.73 18.82
C ASP A 86 3.34 -17.12 19.81
N GLY A 87 2.34 -17.90 20.23
CA GLY A 87 1.28 -17.44 21.14
C GLY A 87 1.74 -17.00 22.53
N ASP A 88 3.05 -17.09 22.81
CA ASP A 88 3.68 -16.70 24.07
C ASP A 88 4.14 -15.23 24.11
N GLY A 89 3.77 -14.41 23.12
CA GLY A 89 4.01 -12.97 23.14
C GLY A 89 5.43 -12.53 22.74
N ASP A 90 6.23 -13.42 22.21
CA ASP A 90 7.64 -13.15 21.89
C ASP A 90 7.79 -12.57 20.47
N GLY A 91 7.24 -11.37 20.23
CA GLY A 91 7.64 -10.40 19.20
C GLY A 91 7.93 -10.94 17.77
N GLY A 92 7.27 -12.01 17.34
CA GLY A 92 7.40 -12.54 15.99
C GLY A 92 6.86 -11.57 14.94
N GLU A 93 7.46 -11.56 13.76
CA GLU A 93 6.95 -10.84 12.60
C GLU A 93 6.90 -11.79 11.40
N GLU A 94 5.77 -11.83 10.74
CA GLU A 94 5.60 -12.48 9.45
C GLU A 94 5.47 -11.43 8.35
N PHE A 95 6.09 -11.71 7.21
CA PHE A 95 6.15 -10.77 6.10
C PHE A 95 5.57 -11.40 4.84
N GLU A 96 4.64 -10.70 4.20
CA GLU A 96 4.13 -11.04 2.88
C GLU A 96 4.38 -9.89 1.90
N TYR A 97 5.03 -10.17 0.79
CA TYR A 97 5.26 -9.18 -0.26
C TYR A 97 4.01 -9.00 -1.11
N LEU A 98 3.49 -7.79 -1.18
CA LEU A 98 2.27 -7.48 -1.92
C LEU A 98 2.53 -6.94 -3.32
N GLY A 99 3.67 -6.30 -3.55
CA GLY A 99 4.00 -5.63 -4.80
C GLY A 99 4.65 -4.28 -4.58
N GLY A 100 4.63 -3.42 -5.59
CA GLY A 100 5.19 -2.08 -5.48
C GLY A 100 4.70 -1.16 -6.58
N TRP A 101 5.17 0.08 -6.56
CA TRP A 101 4.85 1.09 -7.57
C TRP A 101 6.08 1.45 -8.38
N ALA A 102 6.02 1.18 -9.68
CA ALA A 102 7.15 1.41 -10.60
C ALA A 102 7.59 2.88 -10.63
N ARG A 103 6.66 3.82 -10.48
CA ARG A 103 6.93 5.27 -10.54
C ARG A 103 7.73 5.78 -9.36
N SER A 104 7.41 5.36 -8.14
CA SER A 104 8.16 5.72 -6.93
C SER A 104 9.35 4.80 -6.69
N GLY A 105 9.28 3.57 -7.18
CA GLY A 105 10.24 2.51 -6.88
C GLY A 105 10.12 1.99 -5.46
N LEU A 106 8.98 2.24 -4.80
CA LEU A 106 8.67 1.69 -3.49
C LEU A 106 8.08 0.30 -3.60
N GLU A 107 8.40 -0.54 -2.64
CA GLU A 107 7.85 -1.88 -2.47
C GLU A 107 6.99 -1.92 -1.19
N VAL A 108 5.95 -2.76 -1.20
CA VAL A 108 5.01 -2.88 -0.09
C VAL A 108 5.04 -4.30 0.47
N VAL A 109 5.18 -4.37 1.77
CA VAL A 109 5.16 -5.61 2.53
C VAL A 109 4.09 -5.52 3.60
N PHE A 110 3.23 -6.53 3.66
CA PHE A 110 2.33 -6.70 4.79
C PHE A 110 3.11 -7.32 5.95
N VAL A 111 2.89 -6.80 7.14
CA VAL A 111 3.53 -7.23 8.38
C VAL A 111 2.46 -7.72 9.33
N LEU A 112 2.54 -8.98 9.71
CA LEU A 112 1.69 -9.58 10.73
C LEU A 112 2.51 -9.77 11.99
N ARG A 113 1.98 -9.29 13.12
CA ARG A 113 2.48 -9.48 14.48
C ARG A 113 1.40 -10.15 15.35
N TYR A 114 1.77 -10.45 16.59
CA TYR A 114 0.82 -10.91 17.59
C TYR A 114 -0.24 -9.89 17.86
N GLU A 115 -1.30 -9.64 17.67
CA GLU A 115 -2.30 -8.56 17.92
C GLU A 115 -2.11 -7.28 17.09
N ASP A 116 -1.22 -7.29 16.07
CA ASP A 116 -1.01 -6.10 15.24
C ASP A 116 -0.74 -6.47 13.78
N LEU A 117 -1.15 -5.60 12.89
CA LEU A 117 -0.83 -5.69 11.47
C LEU A 117 -0.51 -4.32 10.90
N ALA A 118 0.39 -4.28 9.94
CA ALA A 118 0.80 -3.04 9.29
C ALA A 118 1.15 -3.26 7.82
N TRP A 119 1.19 -2.18 7.06
CA TRP A 119 1.74 -2.15 5.71
C TRP A 119 3.05 -1.38 5.75
N ARG A 120 4.15 -2.05 5.47
CA ARG A 120 5.48 -1.43 5.45
C ARG A 120 5.81 -1.02 4.02
N LEU A 121 5.99 0.29 3.82
CA LEU A 121 6.57 0.87 2.61
C LEU A 121 8.08 0.80 2.71
N ILE A 122 8.75 0.34 1.65
CA ILE A 122 10.20 0.14 1.64
C ILE A 122 10.77 0.79 0.38
N ASP A 123 11.78 1.64 0.54
CA ASP A 123 12.67 2.01 -0.57
C ASP A 123 13.84 1.01 -0.64
N PRO A 124 13.85 0.09 -1.62
CA PRO A 124 14.88 -0.95 -1.71
C PRO A 124 16.28 -0.40 -2.04
N ARG A 125 16.38 0.87 -2.48
CA ARG A 125 17.65 1.53 -2.84
C ARG A 125 18.34 2.10 -1.62
N SER A 126 17.62 2.83 -0.77
CA SER A 126 18.15 3.43 0.46
C SER A 126 18.09 2.44 1.64
N GLY A 127 17.11 1.56 1.65
CA GLY A 127 16.80 0.67 2.77
C GLY A 127 15.89 1.34 3.81
N GLN A 128 15.45 2.58 3.57
CA GLN A 128 14.50 3.22 4.46
C GLN A 128 13.11 2.62 4.33
N SER A 129 12.37 2.64 5.42
CA SER A 129 10.99 2.15 5.45
C SER A 129 10.14 2.93 6.45
N ILE A 130 8.82 2.89 6.24
CA ILE A 130 7.82 3.40 7.17
C ILE A 130 6.66 2.42 7.22
N GLU A 131 5.99 2.31 8.35
CA GLU A 131 4.77 1.53 8.51
C GLU A 131 3.55 2.43 8.45
N MET A 132 2.47 1.91 7.88
CA MET A 132 1.16 2.54 7.80
C MET A 132 0.12 1.62 8.42
N GLY A 133 -0.84 2.19 9.11
CA GLY A 133 -1.90 1.45 9.79
C GLY A 133 -3.00 0.91 8.87
N GLY A 134 -3.02 1.27 7.60
CA GLY A 134 -4.02 0.82 6.62
C GLY A 134 -3.40 0.47 5.27
N PRO A 135 -4.18 -0.18 4.37
CA PRO A 135 -3.73 -0.49 3.02
C PRO A 135 -3.26 0.77 2.28
N PRO A 136 -2.02 0.83 1.79
CA PRO A 136 -1.51 2.03 1.15
C PRO A 136 -2.03 2.19 -0.28
N LEU A 137 -2.37 3.41 -0.66
CA LEU A 137 -2.79 3.82 -1.99
C LEU A 137 -1.89 4.95 -2.49
N ALA A 138 -1.13 4.70 -3.55
CA ALA A 138 -0.24 5.71 -4.11
C ALA A 138 -0.99 6.74 -4.96
N SER A 139 -0.55 8.00 -4.89
CA SER A 139 -0.97 9.07 -5.79
C SER A 139 -0.53 8.81 -7.24
N PRO A 140 -1.08 9.52 -8.24
CA PRO A 140 -0.75 9.29 -9.65
C PRO A 140 0.75 9.34 -9.98
N SER A 141 1.52 10.19 -9.29
CA SER A 141 2.98 10.22 -9.45
C SER A 141 3.74 9.25 -8.52
N GLY A 142 3.06 8.67 -7.51
CA GLY A 142 3.68 7.86 -6.47
C GLY A 142 4.49 8.65 -5.44
N LYS A 143 4.33 9.98 -5.39
CA LYS A 143 5.04 10.86 -4.42
C LYS A 143 4.33 10.98 -3.08
N ALA A 144 3.02 10.76 -3.07
CA ALA A 144 2.23 10.70 -1.85
C ALA A 144 1.52 9.34 -1.78
N ILE A 145 1.47 8.77 -0.60
CA ILE A 145 0.80 7.51 -0.32
C ILE A 145 -0.18 7.75 0.83
N ALA A 146 -1.43 7.37 0.64
CA ALA A 146 -2.45 7.49 1.67
C ALA A 146 -2.87 6.13 2.21
N ALA A 147 -3.16 6.06 3.50
CA ALA A 147 -3.95 5.01 4.10
C ALA A 147 -5.13 5.63 4.84
N VAL A 148 -6.26 4.96 4.83
CA VAL A 148 -7.44 5.38 5.61
C VAL A 148 -7.91 4.20 6.46
N GLY A 149 -8.34 4.50 7.66
CA GLY A 149 -8.81 3.52 8.63
C GLY A 149 -10.18 3.86 9.16
N ASP A 150 -10.91 2.84 9.54
CA ASP A 150 -12.27 2.92 10.07
C ASP A 150 -12.42 2.17 11.41
N ASP A 151 -11.36 2.19 12.24
CA ASP A 151 -11.33 1.51 13.53
C ASP A 151 -11.54 0.00 13.39
N SER A 152 -10.66 -0.64 12.61
CA SER A 152 -10.68 -2.10 12.53
C SER A 152 -10.18 -2.69 13.85
N LEU A 153 -10.83 -3.75 14.33
CA LEU A 153 -10.53 -4.44 15.57
C LEU A 153 -9.08 -4.98 15.67
N ILE A 154 -8.32 -4.95 14.57
CA ILE A 154 -7.02 -5.60 14.52
C ILE A 154 -5.86 -4.62 14.72
N ASN A 155 -5.98 -3.35 14.32
CA ASN A 155 -4.87 -2.39 14.46
C ASN A 155 -5.27 -1.01 15.00
N GLU A 156 -6.49 -0.85 15.46
CA GLU A 156 -7.02 0.40 16.05
C GLU A 156 -6.74 1.67 15.20
N PHE A 157 -6.34 1.48 13.92
CA PHE A 157 -6.05 2.61 13.05
C PHE A 157 -7.35 3.26 12.59
N ASN A 158 -7.59 4.46 13.08
CA ASN A 158 -8.74 5.27 12.74
C ASN A 158 -8.26 6.64 12.26
N GLY A 159 -8.66 7.02 11.06
CA GLY A 159 -8.26 8.30 10.49
C GLY A 159 -7.63 8.20 9.10
N ILE A 160 -6.85 9.20 8.78
CA ILE A 160 -6.13 9.29 7.50
C ILE A 160 -4.66 9.49 7.80
N GLU A 161 -3.83 8.67 7.20
CA GLU A 161 -2.39 8.85 7.20
C GLU A 161 -1.94 9.13 5.76
N ILE A 162 -1.14 10.18 5.56
CA ILE A 162 -0.50 10.47 4.30
C ILE A 162 1.00 10.50 4.49
N VAL A 163 1.69 9.74 3.68
CA VAL A 163 3.15 9.68 3.63
C VAL A 163 3.61 10.34 2.35
N ASP A 164 4.34 11.44 2.46
CA ASP A 164 5.09 12.02 1.36
C ASP A 164 6.41 11.28 1.20
N TYR A 165 6.73 10.88 -0.02
CA TYR A 165 8.00 10.26 -0.37
C TYR A 165 8.79 11.15 -1.32
N LYS A 166 9.92 11.68 -0.83
CA LYS A 166 10.78 12.58 -1.58
C LYS A 166 12.25 12.32 -1.27
N ASP A 167 13.07 12.20 -2.31
CA ASP A 167 14.52 12.08 -2.20
C ASP A 167 14.98 10.95 -1.26
N GLY A 168 14.25 9.81 -1.28
CA GLY A 168 14.55 8.64 -0.46
C GLY A 168 14.12 8.77 1.01
N ARG A 169 13.30 9.76 1.36
CA ARG A 169 12.80 10.01 2.72
C ARG A 169 11.29 9.93 2.76
N PHE A 170 10.78 9.46 3.88
CA PHE A 170 9.38 9.43 4.21
C PHE A 170 9.06 10.53 5.22
N GLU A 171 8.01 11.30 4.95
CA GLU A 171 7.44 12.27 5.87
C GLU A 171 5.97 11.92 6.05
N SER A 172 5.55 11.53 7.26
CA SER A 172 4.17 11.14 7.55
C SER A 172 3.41 12.27 8.21
N GLN A 173 2.15 12.42 7.83
CA GLN A 173 1.18 13.29 8.48
C GLN A 173 -0.10 12.50 8.77
N ALA A 174 -0.48 12.43 10.04
CA ALA A 174 -1.78 11.94 10.46
C ALA A 174 -2.82 13.07 10.41
N ILE A 175 -4.01 12.76 9.93
CA ILE A 175 -5.15 13.67 9.84
C ILE A 175 -6.30 13.04 10.58
N ASP A 176 -6.77 13.74 11.60
CA ASP A 176 -7.91 13.32 12.39
C ASP A 176 -9.18 13.35 11.53
N ALA A 177 -9.73 12.18 11.27
CA ALA A 177 -10.93 11.98 10.50
C ALA A 177 -11.51 10.62 10.86
N ASP A 178 -12.23 10.58 11.99
CA ASP A 178 -12.81 9.34 12.44
C ASP A 178 -13.62 8.64 11.34
N TYR A 179 -13.37 7.35 11.18
CA TYR A 179 -14.07 6.51 10.22
C TYR A 179 -13.99 7.03 8.79
N ALA A 180 -12.79 6.99 8.22
CA ALA A 180 -12.54 7.32 6.82
C ALA A 180 -12.53 6.07 5.94
N CYS A 181 -13.07 6.19 4.71
CA CYS A 181 -13.09 5.10 3.74
C CYS A 181 -13.17 5.60 2.29
N ASP A 182 -13.10 4.67 1.33
CA ASP A 182 -13.18 4.92 -0.13
C ASP A 182 -12.17 5.98 -0.61
N PRO A 183 -10.88 5.85 -0.30
CA PRO A 183 -9.90 6.81 -0.77
C PRO A 183 -9.70 6.71 -2.29
N VAL A 184 -9.75 7.86 -2.97
CA VAL A 184 -9.46 7.98 -4.40
C VAL A 184 -8.60 9.22 -4.63
N TRP A 185 -7.42 9.05 -5.18
CA TRP A 185 -6.58 10.15 -5.62
C TRP A 185 -7.17 10.83 -6.86
N LEU A 186 -7.50 12.10 -6.76
CA LEU A 186 -7.91 12.94 -7.90
C LEU A 186 -6.69 13.60 -8.58
N SER A 187 -5.63 13.84 -7.83
CA SER A 187 -4.33 14.34 -8.28
C SER A 187 -3.28 14.03 -7.21
N ASP A 188 -2.02 14.41 -7.43
CA ASP A 188 -0.97 14.26 -6.42
C ASP A 188 -1.17 15.14 -5.17
N GLU A 189 -2.11 16.07 -5.21
CA GLU A 189 -2.38 17.03 -4.13
C GLU A 189 -3.82 16.95 -3.61
N VAL A 190 -4.63 16.03 -4.14
CA VAL A 190 -6.05 15.92 -3.77
C VAL A 190 -6.45 14.46 -3.63
N LEU A 191 -6.75 14.05 -2.40
CA LEU A 191 -7.35 12.77 -2.06
C LEU A 191 -8.83 12.99 -1.76
N GLN A 192 -9.72 12.30 -2.47
CA GLN A 192 -11.15 12.24 -2.15
C GLN A 192 -11.43 11.00 -1.33
N LEU A 193 -12.31 11.09 -0.35
CA LEU A 193 -12.71 9.98 0.50
C LEU A 193 -14.09 10.23 1.09
N LYS A 194 -14.62 9.25 1.80
CA LYS A 194 -15.83 9.37 2.60
C LYS A 194 -15.45 9.42 4.08
N VAL A 195 -16.16 10.23 4.85
CA VAL A 195 -16.08 10.30 6.31
C VAL A 195 -17.46 10.13 6.93
N LEU A 196 -17.50 9.59 8.13
CA LEU A 196 -18.76 9.44 8.86
C LEU A 196 -19.35 10.80 9.24
N SER A 197 -20.65 10.95 9.04
CA SER A 197 -21.38 12.15 9.47
C SER A 197 -21.50 12.17 11.00
N PRO A 198 -21.22 13.31 11.67
CA PRO A 198 -21.28 13.42 13.13
C PRO A 198 -22.62 13.00 13.76
N LYS A 199 -23.72 13.07 13.02
CA LYS A 199 -25.05 12.67 13.51
C LYS A 199 -25.18 11.17 13.83
N TYR A 200 -24.24 10.34 13.37
CA TYR A 200 -24.20 8.89 13.64
C TYR A 200 -23.25 8.53 14.78
N ARG A 201 -22.87 9.51 15.56
CA ARG A 201 -22.08 9.33 16.78
C ARG A 201 -22.91 9.67 18.02
N ASP A 202 -22.57 9.05 19.11
CA ASP A 202 -23.09 9.41 20.42
C ASP A 202 -22.42 10.68 20.99
N ARG A 203 -22.75 11.03 22.23
CA ARG A 203 -22.16 12.20 22.92
C ARG A 203 -20.68 12.02 23.25
N ASN A 204 -20.18 10.80 23.25
CA ASN A 204 -18.79 10.46 23.50
C ASN A 204 -17.97 10.37 22.19
N GLY A 205 -18.63 10.54 21.03
CA GLY A 205 -18.02 10.40 19.72
C GLY A 205 -17.97 8.95 19.19
N GLU A 206 -18.53 8.00 19.95
CA GLU A 206 -18.59 6.59 19.53
C GLU A 206 -19.68 6.37 18.48
N LEU A 207 -19.51 5.31 17.68
CA LEU A 207 -20.52 4.91 16.70
C LEU A 207 -21.85 4.57 17.40
N LEU A 208 -22.93 5.10 16.87
CA LEU A 208 -24.25 4.61 17.24
C LEU A 208 -24.38 3.14 16.85
N ALA A 209 -24.89 2.32 17.78
CA ALA A 209 -25.08 0.90 17.55
C ALA A 209 -26.04 0.65 16.36
N GLY A 210 -25.70 -0.33 15.53
CA GLY A 210 -26.50 -0.77 14.39
C GLY A 210 -25.82 -0.56 13.04
N GLU A 211 -26.49 -1.04 12.00
CA GLU A 211 -26.03 -0.92 10.62
C GLU A 211 -26.11 0.52 10.13
N LEU A 212 -25.02 1.06 9.61
CA LEU A 212 -24.95 2.43 9.12
C LEU A 212 -25.55 2.53 7.71
N PRO A 213 -26.56 3.38 7.48
CA PRO A 213 -27.10 3.56 6.13
C PRO A 213 -26.08 4.26 5.21
N PRO A 214 -26.17 4.09 3.89
CA PRO A 214 -25.28 4.78 2.94
C PRO A 214 -25.23 6.30 3.12
N SER A 215 -26.33 6.92 3.60
CA SER A 215 -26.43 8.35 3.91
C SER A 215 -25.65 8.79 5.16
N ALA A 216 -25.09 7.83 5.90
CA ALA A 216 -24.21 8.13 7.02
C ALA A 216 -22.86 8.70 6.56
N TRP A 217 -22.47 8.39 5.34
CA TRP A 217 -21.17 8.73 4.80
C TRP A 217 -21.22 9.97 3.91
N ARG A 218 -20.29 10.88 4.12
CA ARG A 218 -20.17 12.13 3.37
C ARG A 218 -18.86 12.17 2.60
N THR A 219 -18.94 12.48 1.31
CA THR A 219 -17.75 12.69 0.50
C THR A 219 -17.06 13.98 0.89
N THR A 220 -15.77 13.90 1.11
CA THR A 220 -14.88 15.03 1.40
C THR A 220 -13.56 14.89 0.67
N LYS A 221 -12.62 15.80 0.94
CA LYS A 221 -11.29 15.80 0.34
C LYS A 221 -10.24 16.14 1.38
N VAL A 222 -9.09 15.52 1.24
CA VAL A 222 -7.84 16.02 1.81
C VAL A 222 -7.08 16.70 0.71
N VAL A 223 -6.62 17.92 0.96
CA VAL A 223 -5.90 18.72 -0.02
C VAL A 223 -4.57 19.18 0.54
N ARG A 224 -3.56 19.22 -0.30
CA ARG A 224 -2.27 19.76 0.06
C ARG A 224 -2.27 21.28 -0.12
N LYS A 225 -1.94 22.03 0.93
CA LYS A 225 -1.82 23.49 0.91
C LYS A 225 -0.54 23.89 1.63
N ASN A 226 0.31 24.67 0.96
CA ASN A 226 1.58 25.14 1.55
C ASN A 226 2.48 24.02 2.09
N GLY A 227 2.40 22.82 1.51
CA GLY A 227 3.18 21.66 1.95
C GLY A 227 2.49 20.77 2.98
N GLU A 228 1.37 21.18 3.55
CA GLU A 228 0.63 20.44 4.57
C GLU A 228 -0.67 19.86 4.01
N TRP A 229 -1.04 18.68 4.49
CA TRP A 229 -2.30 18.02 4.16
C TRP A 229 -3.42 18.46 5.10
N THR A 230 -4.56 18.86 4.56
CA THR A 230 -5.68 19.37 5.34
C THR A 230 -6.99 18.76 4.87
N LEU A 231 -7.78 18.26 5.82
CA LEU A 231 -9.14 17.80 5.56
C LEU A 231 -10.04 19.01 5.27
N VAL A 232 -10.74 18.97 4.14
CA VAL A 232 -11.75 19.97 3.80
C VAL A 232 -13.05 19.55 4.48
N ALA A 233 -13.65 20.44 5.27
CA ALA A 233 -14.92 20.15 5.90
C ALA A 233 -15.95 19.69 4.86
N PRO A 234 -16.65 18.56 5.08
CA PRO A 234 -17.68 18.10 4.17
C PRO A 234 -18.78 19.15 4.07
N LYS A 235 -19.30 19.35 2.86
CA LYS A 235 -20.46 20.25 2.68
C LYS A 235 -21.65 19.68 3.44
N PRO A 236 -22.46 20.54 4.08
CA PRO A 236 -23.63 20.13 4.84
C PRO A 236 -24.66 19.37 4.00
#